data_3696902a69c31c78ad6e8e72609f02ae
#
_entry.id   3696902a69c31c78ad6e8e72609f02ae
#
_cell.length_a   1.000
_cell.length_b   1.000
_cell.length_c   1.000
_cell.angle_alpha   90.00
_cell.angle_beta   90.00
_cell.angle_gamma   90.00
#
_symmetry.space_group_name_H-M   'P 1'
#
loop_
_entity.id
_entity.type
_entity.pdbx_description
1 polymer ?
#
loop_
_entity_poly.entity_id
_entity_poly.type
_entity_poly.pdbx_seq_one_letter_code
_entity_poly.pdbx_strand_id
1 'polypeptide(L)'
;AAFDKTGTLTQGKADVVEIHPAARTVDETLQLAAAAEQYSVHVFADPIVASARTQQLELPEVVTADEVATNGVLASLADGTSVRVGKPSFIEEVTGPIDRPVLSAGETAVYVSVGDELAGVIILSDPIREQSAETVSRLRRAGVAEIAMVTGDITSTAESVAHAVDIQTVHAETTPQTKVRIVQAMRPRPVLMVGDGINDAPVLAAADVGVAMAGRGATVASESAAAVITSNDIARVADVAYVSRRTV
;
A
#
# COMPACT_ATOMS: atom_id res chain seq x y z
N ALA A 1 20.02 4.36 2.38
CA ALA A 1 18.71 5.00 2.31
C ALA A 1 17.62 3.94 2.51
N ALA A 2 16.52 4.31 3.11
CA ALA A 2 15.33 3.48 3.23
C ALA A 2 14.14 4.18 2.57
N PHE A 3 13.29 3.43 1.91
CA PHE A 3 12.07 3.91 1.28
C PHE A 3 10.86 3.13 1.80
N ASP A 4 9.79 3.84 2.14
CA ASP A 4 8.48 3.19 2.19
C ASP A 4 8.01 2.85 0.77
N LYS A 5 7.06 1.92 0.64
CA LYS A 5 6.46 1.56 -0.65
C LYS A 5 5.34 2.51 -1.03
N THR A 6 4.25 2.47 -0.26
CA THR A 6 2.96 3.09 -0.60
C THR A 6 3.03 4.61 -0.47
N GLY A 7 2.63 5.34 -1.51
CA GLY A 7 2.70 6.80 -1.52
C GLY A 7 4.12 7.38 -1.69
N THR A 8 5.15 6.53 -1.67
CA THR A 8 6.57 6.90 -1.81
C THR A 8 7.14 6.39 -3.11
N LEU A 9 7.46 5.10 -3.23
CA LEU A 9 7.89 4.49 -4.50
C LEU A 9 6.72 4.29 -5.46
N THR A 10 5.51 4.15 -4.94
CA THR A 10 4.26 4.13 -5.67
C THR A 10 3.51 5.46 -5.51
N GLN A 11 2.41 5.64 -6.25
CA GLN A 11 1.65 6.88 -6.24
C GLN A 11 0.79 7.07 -4.98
N GLY A 12 0.56 6.00 -4.20
CA GLY A 12 -0.31 6.00 -3.03
C GLY A 12 -1.79 6.17 -3.39
N LYS A 13 -2.14 5.79 -4.60
CA LYS A 13 -3.52 5.74 -5.09
C LYS A 13 -3.73 4.39 -5.74
N ALA A 14 -4.34 3.49 -4.98
CA ALA A 14 -4.79 2.25 -5.55
C ALA A 14 -6.08 2.50 -6.34
N ASP A 15 -6.18 1.88 -7.50
CA ASP A 15 -7.41 1.83 -8.31
C ASP A 15 -7.75 0.36 -8.60
N VAL A 16 -9.04 0.05 -8.73
CA VAL A 16 -9.48 -1.27 -9.19
C VAL A 16 -9.16 -1.39 -10.67
N VAL A 17 -8.31 -2.34 -11.03
CA VAL A 17 -7.83 -2.54 -12.43
C VAL A 17 -8.44 -3.76 -13.09
N GLU A 18 -8.79 -4.79 -12.31
CA GLU A 18 -9.38 -6.01 -12.83
C GLU A 18 -10.24 -6.68 -11.76
N ILE A 19 -11.27 -7.41 -12.16
CA ILE A 19 -12.08 -8.24 -11.27
C ILE A 19 -12.23 -9.60 -11.92
N HIS A 20 -11.80 -10.64 -11.19
CA HIS A 20 -11.94 -12.03 -11.57
C HIS A 20 -13.20 -12.58 -10.92
N PRO A 21 -14.31 -12.74 -11.65
CA PRO A 21 -15.54 -13.29 -11.11
C PRO A 21 -15.40 -14.78 -10.83
N ALA A 22 -16.11 -15.27 -9.80
CA ALA A 22 -16.21 -16.69 -9.47
C ALA A 22 -17.69 -17.12 -9.42
N ALA A 23 -18.31 -17.18 -8.24
CA ALA A 23 -19.74 -17.50 -8.12
C ALA A 23 -20.67 -16.31 -8.39
N ARG A 24 -20.14 -15.11 -8.56
CA ARG A 24 -20.90 -13.89 -8.86
C ARG A 24 -20.32 -13.19 -10.09
N THR A 25 -21.09 -12.31 -10.71
CA THR A 25 -20.61 -11.47 -11.82
C THR A 25 -19.61 -10.42 -11.36
N VAL A 26 -18.94 -9.75 -12.30
CA VAL A 26 -18.01 -8.64 -12.02
C VAL A 26 -18.71 -7.54 -11.22
N ASP A 27 -19.89 -7.13 -11.69
CA ASP A 27 -20.67 -6.04 -11.07
C ASP A 27 -21.16 -6.44 -9.67
N GLU A 28 -21.68 -7.65 -9.49
CA GLU A 28 -22.11 -8.16 -8.19
C GLU A 28 -20.93 -8.27 -7.20
N THR A 29 -19.76 -8.74 -7.66
CA THR A 29 -18.57 -8.84 -6.82
C THR A 29 -18.14 -7.47 -6.33
N LEU A 30 -18.08 -6.47 -7.23
CA LEU A 30 -17.71 -5.10 -6.89
C LEU A 30 -18.76 -4.44 -5.98
N GLN A 31 -20.04 -4.64 -6.26
CA GLN A 31 -21.16 -4.11 -5.50
C GLN A 31 -21.16 -4.60 -4.04
N LEU A 32 -20.97 -5.90 -3.85
CA LEU A 32 -20.92 -6.52 -2.52
C LEU A 32 -19.67 -6.12 -1.73
N ALA A 33 -18.52 -6.07 -2.41
CA ALA A 33 -17.30 -5.59 -1.80
C ALA A 33 -17.41 -4.12 -1.37
N ALA A 34 -17.94 -3.26 -2.24
CA ALA A 34 -18.13 -1.85 -1.93
C ALA A 34 -19.14 -1.63 -0.81
N ALA A 35 -20.21 -2.44 -0.73
CA ALA A 35 -21.16 -2.39 0.37
C ALA A 35 -20.48 -2.68 1.73
N ALA A 36 -19.64 -3.69 1.80
CA ALA A 36 -18.89 -4.03 3.02
C ALA A 36 -17.84 -2.96 3.36
N GLU A 37 -17.07 -2.51 2.36
CA GLU A 37 -15.93 -1.61 2.55
C GLU A 37 -16.32 -0.15 2.84
N GLN A 38 -17.55 0.30 2.56
CA GLN A 38 -17.94 1.68 2.83
C GLN A 38 -17.87 2.07 4.32
N TYR A 39 -17.76 1.09 5.22
CA TYR A 39 -17.61 1.28 6.67
C TYR A 39 -16.20 0.94 7.17
N SER A 40 -15.29 0.60 6.28
CA SER A 40 -13.90 0.24 6.60
C SER A 40 -12.97 1.44 6.54
N VAL A 41 -11.95 1.45 7.39
CA VAL A 41 -10.82 2.39 7.32
C VAL A 41 -9.61 1.79 6.60
N HIS A 42 -9.77 0.62 6.01
CA HIS A 42 -8.70 -0.05 5.27
C HIS A 42 -8.31 0.74 4.02
N VAL A 43 -7.02 0.73 3.68
CA VAL A 43 -6.46 1.51 2.54
C VAL A 43 -7.08 1.17 1.19
N PHE A 44 -7.69 -0.01 1.03
CA PHE A 44 -8.34 -0.45 -0.21
C PHE A 44 -9.85 -0.18 -0.24
N ALA A 45 -10.45 0.28 0.86
CA ALA A 45 -11.88 0.56 0.95
C ALA A 45 -12.30 1.67 -0.04
N ASP A 46 -11.64 2.83 0.05
CA ASP A 46 -11.94 3.98 -0.81
C ASP A 46 -11.88 3.66 -2.31
N PRO A 47 -10.84 3.00 -2.85
CA PRO A 47 -10.78 2.60 -4.26
C PRO A 47 -11.92 1.69 -4.70
N ILE A 48 -12.28 0.69 -3.88
CA ILE A 48 -13.36 -0.25 -4.18
C ILE A 48 -14.70 0.48 -4.23
N VAL A 49 -14.98 1.29 -3.21
CA VAL A 49 -16.22 2.10 -3.13
C VAL A 49 -16.28 3.12 -4.29
N ALA A 50 -15.17 3.79 -4.60
CA ALA A 50 -15.10 4.75 -5.70
C ALA A 50 -15.35 4.09 -7.06
N SER A 51 -14.81 2.89 -7.28
CA SER A 51 -15.03 2.11 -8.50
C SER A 51 -16.51 1.74 -8.68
N ALA A 52 -17.16 1.24 -7.63
CA ALA A 52 -18.59 0.91 -7.66
C ALA A 52 -19.47 2.14 -7.95
N ARG A 53 -19.14 3.29 -7.31
CA ARG A 53 -19.87 4.56 -7.56
C ARG A 53 -19.68 5.07 -9.00
N THR A 54 -18.47 4.96 -9.54
CA THR A 54 -18.20 5.36 -10.93
C THR A 54 -18.99 4.54 -11.92
N GLN A 55 -19.24 3.26 -11.63
CA GLN A 55 -20.06 2.36 -12.41
C GLN A 55 -21.55 2.48 -12.07
N GLN A 56 -21.92 3.40 -11.18
CA GLN A 56 -23.32 3.64 -10.77
C GLN A 56 -24.01 2.39 -10.18
N LEU A 57 -23.24 1.51 -9.52
CA LEU A 57 -23.79 0.34 -8.87
C LEU A 57 -24.55 0.74 -7.59
N GLU A 58 -25.77 0.23 -7.42
CA GLU A 58 -26.55 0.41 -6.21
C GLU A 58 -26.00 -0.51 -5.12
N LEU A 59 -25.50 0.05 -4.01
CA LEU A 59 -24.96 -0.75 -2.94
C LEU A 59 -26.07 -1.32 -2.06
N PRO A 60 -26.08 -2.63 -1.75
CA PRO A 60 -27.03 -3.22 -0.82
C PRO A 60 -26.87 -2.61 0.58
N GLU A 61 -27.99 -2.55 1.31
CA GLU A 61 -28.04 -2.04 2.67
C GLU A 61 -27.27 -3.00 3.62
N VAL A 62 -26.34 -2.43 4.37
CA VAL A 62 -25.53 -3.15 5.37
C VAL A 62 -26.10 -2.89 6.77
N VAL A 63 -26.39 -3.96 7.49
CA VAL A 63 -26.92 -3.90 8.87
C VAL A 63 -25.76 -3.83 9.88
N THR A 64 -24.72 -4.63 9.67
CA THR A 64 -23.49 -4.62 10.48
C THR A 64 -22.27 -4.75 9.61
N ALA A 65 -21.18 -4.08 9.99
CA ALA A 65 -19.87 -4.25 9.39
C ALA A 65 -18.80 -4.21 10.47
N ASP A 66 -18.05 -5.28 10.60
CA ASP A 66 -17.01 -5.47 11.61
C ASP A 66 -15.65 -5.61 10.93
N GLU A 67 -14.70 -4.77 11.29
CA GLU A 67 -13.31 -4.94 10.89
C GLU A 67 -12.66 -6.08 11.67
N VAL A 68 -12.17 -7.10 10.94
CA VAL A 68 -11.35 -8.16 11.49
C VAL A 68 -9.90 -7.75 11.35
N ALA A 69 -9.31 -7.31 12.45
CA ALA A 69 -7.97 -6.68 12.47
C ALA A 69 -6.96 -7.42 11.61
N THR A 70 -6.33 -6.70 10.68
CA THR A 70 -5.33 -7.16 9.70
C THR A 70 -5.84 -8.13 8.61
N ASN A 71 -7.07 -8.61 8.66
CA ASN A 71 -7.60 -9.64 7.75
C ASN A 71 -8.58 -9.10 6.71
N GLY A 72 -9.50 -8.22 7.12
CA GLY A 72 -10.52 -7.67 6.24
C GLY A 72 -11.79 -7.23 6.98
N VAL A 73 -12.90 -7.21 6.28
CA VAL A 73 -14.23 -6.79 6.78
C VAL A 73 -15.21 -7.95 6.66
N LEU A 74 -16.03 -8.12 7.69
CA LEU A 74 -17.20 -8.98 7.71
C LEU A 74 -18.46 -8.09 7.78
N ALA A 75 -19.31 -8.14 6.76
CA ALA A 75 -20.57 -7.41 6.72
C ALA A 75 -21.77 -8.34 6.65
N SER A 76 -22.88 -7.92 7.26
CA SER A 76 -24.18 -8.56 7.12
C SER A 76 -25.14 -7.61 6.43
N LEU A 77 -25.74 -8.06 5.32
CA LEU A 77 -26.70 -7.30 4.54
C LEU A 77 -28.11 -7.41 5.13
N ALA A 78 -29.01 -6.51 4.73
CA ALA A 78 -30.39 -6.47 5.22
C ALA A 78 -31.21 -7.73 4.84
N ASP A 79 -30.85 -8.43 3.79
CA ASP A 79 -31.44 -9.71 3.38
C ASP A 79 -30.91 -10.94 4.16
N GLY A 80 -29.97 -10.72 5.08
CA GLY A 80 -29.31 -11.76 5.88
C GLY A 80 -28.06 -12.34 5.21
N THR A 81 -27.68 -11.87 4.04
CA THR A 81 -26.44 -12.30 3.36
C THR A 81 -25.20 -11.85 4.13
N SER A 82 -24.24 -12.76 4.34
CA SER A 82 -22.93 -12.45 4.93
C SER A 82 -21.90 -12.26 3.82
N VAL A 83 -21.17 -11.15 3.88
CA VAL A 83 -20.12 -10.79 2.92
C VAL A 83 -18.80 -10.64 3.67
N ARG A 84 -17.75 -11.33 3.20
CA ARG A 84 -16.37 -11.10 3.67
C ARG A 84 -15.55 -10.50 2.55
N VAL A 85 -14.76 -9.49 2.90
CA VAL A 85 -13.81 -8.83 1.98
C VAL A 85 -12.46 -8.76 2.65
N GLY A 86 -11.40 -9.22 2.00
CA GLY A 86 -10.07 -9.15 2.60
C GLY A 86 -9.05 -10.13 2.06
N LYS A 87 -8.13 -10.54 2.94
CA LYS A 87 -7.02 -11.45 2.61
C LYS A 87 -7.52 -12.85 2.25
N PRO A 88 -6.75 -13.59 1.43
CA PRO A 88 -7.15 -14.96 1.06
C PRO A 88 -7.36 -15.86 2.28
N SER A 89 -6.51 -15.81 3.31
CA SER A 89 -6.67 -16.61 4.51
C SER A 89 -8.00 -16.37 5.24
N PHE A 90 -8.49 -15.14 5.24
CA PHE A 90 -9.76 -14.75 5.86
C PHE A 90 -10.97 -15.30 5.09
N ILE A 91 -10.85 -15.40 3.78
CA ILE A 91 -11.89 -15.98 2.92
C ILE A 91 -11.86 -17.49 2.98
N GLU A 92 -10.66 -18.11 2.97
CA GLU A 92 -10.46 -19.55 3.07
C GLU A 92 -11.04 -20.19 4.35
N GLU A 93 -11.22 -19.40 5.42
CA GLU A 93 -11.92 -19.87 6.64
C GLU A 93 -13.35 -20.36 6.38
N VAL A 94 -14.01 -19.84 5.35
CA VAL A 94 -15.41 -20.19 5.01
C VAL A 94 -15.54 -20.90 3.68
N THR A 95 -14.72 -20.55 2.67
CA THR A 95 -14.81 -21.13 1.33
C THR A 95 -13.98 -22.39 1.16
N GLY A 96 -13.04 -22.67 2.08
CA GLY A 96 -11.93 -23.60 1.82
C GLY A 96 -10.88 -22.99 0.88
N PRO A 97 -9.91 -23.81 0.42
CA PRO A 97 -8.80 -23.33 -0.42
C PRO A 97 -9.29 -22.65 -1.71
N ILE A 98 -8.66 -21.52 -2.06
CA ILE A 98 -8.99 -20.72 -3.24
C ILE A 98 -7.76 -20.53 -4.14
N ASP A 99 -7.99 -20.43 -5.44
CA ASP A 99 -6.96 -20.08 -6.40
C ASP A 99 -6.50 -18.63 -6.24
N ARG A 100 -5.21 -18.40 -6.47
CA ARG A 100 -4.61 -17.07 -6.36
C ARG A 100 -4.16 -16.58 -7.73
N PRO A 101 -4.59 -15.38 -8.16
CA PRO A 101 -4.14 -14.80 -9.40
C PRO A 101 -2.65 -14.48 -9.35
N VAL A 102 -2.02 -14.49 -10.52
CA VAL A 102 -0.65 -13.96 -10.69
C VAL A 102 -0.75 -12.45 -10.73
N LEU A 103 -0.04 -11.77 -9.85
CA LEU A 103 -0.07 -10.31 -9.70
C LEU A 103 1.16 -9.68 -10.35
N SER A 104 0.95 -8.54 -11.01
CA SER A 104 2.01 -7.67 -11.51
C SER A 104 2.58 -6.79 -10.39
N ALA A 105 3.69 -6.11 -10.68
CA ALA A 105 4.31 -5.18 -9.72
C ALA A 105 3.36 -4.04 -9.37
N GLY A 106 3.13 -3.83 -8.07
CA GLY A 106 2.21 -2.81 -7.55
C GLY A 106 0.74 -3.27 -7.44
N GLU A 107 0.42 -4.49 -7.88
CA GLU A 107 -0.91 -5.06 -7.72
C GLU A 107 -1.10 -5.77 -6.38
N THR A 108 -2.33 -5.75 -5.92
CA THR A 108 -2.80 -6.45 -4.72
C THR A 108 -4.16 -7.08 -4.99
N ALA A 109 -4.38 -8.30 -4.53
CA ALA A 109 -5.66 -8.99 -4.64
C ALA A 109 -6.45 -8.87 -3.34
N VAL A 110 -7.71 -8.46 -3.46
CA VAL A 110 -8.72 -8.47 -2.39
C VAL A 110 -9.78 -9.48 -2.77
N TYR A 111 -10.03 -10.43 -1.87
CA TYR A 111 -10.95 -11.53 -2.11
C TYR A 111 -12.31 -11.23 -1.49
N VAL A 112 -13.37 -11.68 -2.15
CA VAL A 112 -14.74 -11.45 -1.74
C VAL A 112 -15.46 -12.78 -1.63
N SER A 113 -16.09 -13.07 -0.49
CA SER A 113 -16.99 -14.21 -0.34
C SER A 113 -18.41 -13.78 0.04
N VAL A 114 -19.36 -14.60 -0.36
CA VAL A 114 -20.78 -14.49 0.02
C VAL A 114 -21.16 -15.81 0.69
N GLY A 115 -21.43 -15.74 2.00
CA GLY A 115 -21.56 -16.99 2.77
C GLY A 115 -20.26 -17.80 2.72
N ASP A 116 -20.37 -19.03 2.23
CA ASP A 116 -19.28 -20.00 2.06
C ASP A 116 -18.77 -20.12 0.61
N GLU A 117 -19.25 -19.27 -0.31
CA GLU A 117 -18.82 -19.25 -1.70
C GLU A 117 -17.89 -18.07 -2.00
N LEU A 118 -16.82 -18.30 -2.77
CA LEU A 118 -16.01 -17.22 -3.34
C LEU A 118 -16.82 -16.48 -4.39
N ALA A 119 -17.11 -15.20 -4.15
CA ALA A 119 -17.80 -14.34 -5.11
C ALA A 119 -16.88 -13.94 -6.25
N GLY A 120 -15.65 -13.55 -5.94
CA GLY A 120 -14.63 -13.16 -6.89
C GLY A 120 -13.41 -12.55 -6.21
N VAL A 121 -12.48 -12.08 -7.04
CA VAL A 121 -11.22 -11.44 -6.61
C VAL A 121 -11.09 -10.09 -7.30
N ILE A 122 -10.88 -9.04 -6.53
CA ILE A 122 -10.68 -7.67 -7.01
C ILE A 122 -9.18 -7.39 -7.01
N ILE A 123 -8.63 -7.04 -8.17
CA ILE A 123 -7.24 -6.63 -8.31
C ILE A 123 -7.17 -5.11 -8.25
N LEU A 124 -6.40 -4.62 -7.28
CA LEU A 124 -6.08 -3.21 -7.16
C LEU A 124 -4.63 -2.99 -7.56
N SER A 125 -4.37 -1.87 -8.21
CA SER A 125 -3.01 -1.46 -8.57
C SER A 125 -2.71 -0.09 -7.98
N ASP A 126 -1.57 0.01 -7.29
CA ASP A 126 -0.95 1.27 -6.90
C ASP A 126 0.31 1.45 -7.77
N PRO A 127 0.22 2.23 -8.86
CA PRO A 127 1.27 2.29 -9.85
C PRO A 127 2.60 2.78 -9.25
N ILE A 128 3.69 2.13 -9.64
CA ILE A 128 5.04 2.62 -9.33
C ILE A 128 5.23 3.98 -10.03
N ARG A 129 5.82 4.95 -9.33
CA ARG A 129 6.14 6.25 -9.94
C ARG A 129 7.19 6.05 -11.05
N GLU A 130 6.99 6.69 -12.18
CA GLU A 130 7.91 6.61 -13.34
C GLU A 130 9.36 6.92 -12.96
N GLN A 131 9.57 7.84 -12.02
CA GLN A 131 10.88 8.29 -11.58
C GLN A 131 11.51 7.40 -10.49
N SER A 132 10.83 6.39 -9.95
CA SER A 132 11.32 5.61 -8.80
C SER A 132 12.61 4.86 -9.11
N ALA A 133 12.67 4.13 -10.22
CA ALA A 133 13.86 3.39 -10.62
C ALA A 133 15.05 4.33 -10.90
N GLU A 134 14.82 5.45 -11.61
CA GLU A 134 15.88 6.45 -11.87
C GLU A 134 16.35 7.11 -10.56
N THR A 135 15.46 7.38 -9.61
CA THR A 135 15.82 7.92 -8.30
C THR A 135 16.76 6.98 -7.54
N VAL A 136 16.43 5.69 -7.49
CA VAL A 136 17.28 4.66 -6.87
C VAL A 136 18.66 4.62 -7.56
N SER A 137 18.68 4.62 -8.90
CA SER A 137 19.93 4.65 -9.67
C SER A 137 20.77 5.90 -9.38
N ARG A 138 20.15 7.07 -9.33
CA ARG A 138 20.82 8.35 -9.01
C ARG A 138 21.41 8.35 -7.60
N LEU A 139 20.71 7.82 -6.61
CA LEU A 139 21.22 7.69 -5.24
C LEU A 139 22.45 6.77 -5.17
N ARG A 140 22.45 5.64 -5.90
CA ARG A 140 23.64 4.78 -6.00
C ARG A 140 24.82 5.50 -6.63
N ARG A 141 24.59 6.21 -7.74
CA ARG A 141 25.64 7.06 -8.38
C ARG A 141 26.12 8.17 -7.47
N ALA A 142 25.26 8.70 -6.61
CA ALA A 142 25.65 9.62 -5.55
C ALA A 142 26.41 8.94 -4.39
N GLY A 143 26.61 7.62 -4.41
CA GLY A 143 27.39 6.84 -3.45
C GLY A 143 26.62 6.46 -2.20
N VAL A 144 25.29 6.38 -2.26
CA VAL A 144 24.50 5.73 -1.23
C VAL A 144 24.80 4.23 -1.27
N ALA A 145 25.42 3.71 -0.21
CA ALA A 145 25.96 2.35 -0.19
C ALA A 145 24.88 1.28 -0.11
N GLU A 146 23.79 1.56 0.62
CA GLU A 146 22.68 0.63 0.81
C GLU A 146 21.36 1.34 0.58
N ILE A 147 20.48 0.70 -0.18
CA ILE A 147 19.11 1.16 -0.42
C ILE A 147 18.17 -0.01 -0.11
N ALA A 148 17.26 0.21 0.84
CA ALA A 148 16.30 -0.77 1.29
C ALA A 148 14.86 -0.26 1.11
N MET A 149 13.93 -1.18 0.86
CA MET A 149 12.49 -0.95 0.98
C MET A 149 12.02 -1.47 2.35
N VAL A 150 11.18 -0.70 3.04
CA VAL A 150 10.62 -1.08 4.35
C VAL A 150 9.11 -0.84 4.30
N THR A 151 8.31 -1.90 4.24
CA THR A 151 6.87 -1.82 4.02
C THR A 151 6.07 -2.78 4.89
N GLY A 152 4.81 -2.43 5.17
CA GLY A 152 3.84 -3.32 5.81
C GLY A 152 3.17 -4.33 4.86
N ASP A 153 3.41 -4.21 3.56
CA ASP A 153 2.81 -5.09 2.56
C ASP A 153 3.37 -6.52 2.64
N ILE A 154 2.63 -7.46 2.05
CA ILE A 154 3.06 -8.86 1.95
C ILE A 154 4.33 -8.98 1.10
N THR A 155 5.15 -9.98 1.42
CA THR A 155 6.48 -10.18 0.83
C THR A 155 6.43 -10.20 -0.70
N SER A 156 5.51 -10.94 -1.32
CA SER A 156 5.43 -11.06 -2.78
C SER A 156 5.20 -9.72 -3.50
N THR A 157 4.32 -8.88 -2.96
CA THR A 157 4.04 -7.54 -3.52
C THR A 157 5.24 -6.61 -3.32
N ALA A 158 5.87 -6.64 -2.14
CA ALA A 158 7.04 -5.83 -1.83
C ALA A 158 8.23 -6.19 -2.74
N GLU A 159 8.53 -7.47 -2.90
CA GLU A 159 9.60 -7.96 -3.78
C GLU A 159 9.36 -7.60 -5.26
N SER A 160 8.12 -7.67 -5.72
CA SER A 160 7.75 -7.30 -7.10
C SER A 160 8.05 -5.81 -7.37
N VAL A 161 7.64 -4.91 -6.45
CA VAL A 161 7.94 -3.48 -6.57
C VAL A 161 9.44 -3.22 -6.44
N ALA A 162 10.12 -3.85 -5.47
CA ALA A 162 11.54 -3.68 -5.25
C ALA A 162 12.36 -4.10 -6.48
N HIS A 163 12.00 -5.22 -7.11
CA HIS A 163 12.62 -5.68 -8.35
C HIS A 163 12.44 -4.65 -9.48
N ALA A 164 11.23 -4.10 -9.64
CA ALA A 164 10.92 -3.12 -10.68
C ALA A 164 11.70 -1.80 -10.52
N VAL A 165 12.08 -1.43 -9.29
CA VAL A 165 12.87 -0.22 -9.00
C VAL A 165 14.34 -0.53 -8.67
N ASP A 166 14.78 -1.77 -8.85
CA ASP A 166 16.16 -2.25 -8.62
C ASP A 166 16.61 -2.08 -7.14
N ILE A 167 15.73 -2.34 -6.16
CA ILE A 167 16.09 -2.43 -4.75
C ILE A 167 16.27 -3.90 -4.36
N GLN A 168 17.43 -4.25 -3.76
CA GLN A 168 17.78 -5.63 -3.42
C GLN A 168 17.37 -6.00 -1.98
N THR A 169 17.39 -5.03 -1.06
CA THR A 169 17.07 -5.26 0.36
C THR A 169 15.61 -4.89 0.61
N VAL A 170 14.80 -5.88 1.00
CA VAL A 170 13.37 -5.70 1.28
C VAL A 170 13.05 -6.16 2.69
N HIS A 171 12.39 -5.31 3.44
CA HIS A 171 11.77 -5.62 4.73
C HIS A 171 10.26 -5.49 4.57
N ALA A 172 9.59 -6.60 4.29
CA ALA A 172 8.15 -6.70 4.13
C ALA A 172 7.44 -7.03 5.46
N GLU A 173 6.13 -6.94 5.46
CA GLU A 173 5.24 -7.32 6.59
C GLU A 173 5.62 -6.64 7.92
N THR A 174 6.18 -5.42 7.83
CA THR A 174 6.67 -4.70 8.99
C THR A 174 5.56 -3.89 9.68
N THR A 175 5.53 -3.96 11.01
CA THR A 175 4.72 -3.03 11.82
C THR A 175 5.42 -1.65 11.89
N PRO A 176 4.69 -0.56 12.23
CA PRO A 176 5.31 0.75 12.41
C PRO A 176 6.50 0.74 13.38
N GLN A 177 6.39 0.00 14.50
CA GLN A 177 7.48 -0.15 15.47
C GLN A 177 8.68 -0.90 14.90
N THR A 178 8.41 -1.91 14.07
CA THR A 178 9.48 -2.68 13.40
C THR A 178 10.18 -1.83 12.35
N LYS A 179 9.45 -1.01 11.57
CA LYS A 179 10.04 -0.03 10.63
C LYS A 179 11.05 0.86 11.33
N VAL A 180 10.68 1.43 12.49
CA VAL A 180 11.57 2.28 13.30
C VAL A 180 12.85 1.53 13.69
N ARG A 181 12.73 0.30 14.22
CA ARG A 181 13.90 -0.51 14.63
C ARG A 181 14.83 -0.82 13.44
N ILE A 182 14.26 -1.16 12.28
CA ILE A 182 15.03 -1.43 11.07
C ILE A 182 15.85 -0.21 10.68
N VAL A 183 15.22 0.98 10.57
CA VAL A 183 15.90 2.21 10.17
C VAL A 183 16.98 2.63 11.18
N GLN A 184 16.73 2.48 12.48
CA GLN A 184 17.73 2.73 13.52
C GLN A 184 18.91 1.76 13.47
N ALA A 185 18.69 0.52 13.06
CA ALA A 185 19.73 -0.50 12.94
C ALA A 185 20.56 -0.40 11.65
N MET A 186 20.05 0.28 10.60
CA MET A 186 20.75 0.40 9.31
C MET A 186 22.14 1.01 9.43
N ARG A 187 23.06 0.47 8.62
CA ARG A 187 24.45 0.95 8.50
C ARG A 187 24.84 0.92 7.00
N PRO A 188 25.76 1.78 6.53
CA PRO A 188 26.41 2.87 7.27
C PRO A 188 25.46 4.05 7.53
N ARG A 189 25.82 4.90 8.47
CA ARG A 189 25.11 6.16 8.75
C ARG A 189 25.81 7.33 8.03
N PRO A 190 25.12 8.46 7.73
CA PRO A 190 23.74 8.75 8.07
C PRO A 190 22.72 7.98 7.22
N VAL A 191 21.55 7.68 7.77
CA VAL A 191 20.43 7.02 7.10
C VAL A 191 19.39 8.04 6.70
N LEU A 192 19.07 8.05 5.39
CA LEU A 192 17.94 8.77 4.81
C LEU A 192 16.71 7.85 4.82
N MET A 193 15.59 8.30 5.38
CA MET A 193 14.30 7.64 5.26
C MET A 193 13.35 8.50 4.43
N VAL A 194 12.71 7.90 3.43
CA VAL A 194 11.70 8.54 2.57
C VAL A 194 10.36 7.86 2.77
N GLY A 195 9.31 8.61 3.06
CA GLY A 195 7.96 8.12 3.32
C GLY A 195 6.89 9.12 2.92
N ASP A 196 5.61 8.73 3.01
CA ASP A 196 4.46 9.60 2.69
C ASP A 196 4.14 10.61 3.81
N GLY A 197 4.70 10.40 5.00
CA GLY A 197 4.56 11.29 6.15
C GLY A 197 3.27 11.14 6.95
N ILE A 198 2.30 10.36 6.51
CA ILE A 198 1.06 10.12 7.27
C ILE A 198 1.27 8.95 8.24
N ASN A 199 1.58 7.78 7.70
CA ASN A 199 1.81 6.57 8.49
C ASN A 199 3.28 6.41 8.92
N ASP A 200 4.17 7.13 8.27
CA ASP A 200 5.62 7.03 8.44
C ASP A 200 6.23 8.09 9.37
N ALA A 201 5.43 8.98 9.96
CA ALA A 201 5.93 10.03 10.85
C ALA A 201 6.91 9.51 11.93
N PRO A 202 6.65 8.40 12.64
CA PRO A 202 7.60 7.88 13.63
C PRO A 202 8.91 7.37 13.03
N VAL A 203 8.89 6.75 11.85
CA VAL A 203 10.10 6.23 11.20
C VAL A 203 10.91 7.35 10.53
N LEU A 204 10.25 8.38 10.01
CA LEU A 204 10.92 9.59 9.50
C LEU A 204 11.68 10.31 10.62
N ALA A 205 11.06 10.46 11.78
CA ALA A 205 11.69 11.07 12.96
C ALA A 205 12.86 10.23 13.52
N ALA A 206 12.84 8.92 13.31
CA ALA A 206 13.88 7.98 13.79
C ALA A 206 15.11 7.90 12.88
N ALA A 207 15.02 8.37 11.65
CA ALA A 207 16.13 8.45 10.70
C ALA A 207 17.06 9.63 11.02
N ASP A 208 18.30 9.61 10.49
CA ASP A 208 19.18 10.79 10.56
C ASP A 208 18.65 11.94 9.70
N VAL A 209 18.02 11.59 8.56
CA VAL A 209 17.34 12.52 7.66
C VAL A 209 16.02 11.89 7.23
N GLY A 210 14.90 12.38 7.76
CA GLY A 210 13.56 12.02 7.29
C GLY A 210 13.13 12.93 6.15
N VAL A 211 12.67 12.37 5.04
CA VAL A 211 12.12 13.10 3.91
C VAL A 211 10.68 12.65 3.66
N ALA A 212 9.75 13.57 3.78
CA ALA A 212 8.35 13.30 3.49
C ALA A 212 8.00 13.67 2.05
N MET A 213 7.30 12.78 1.37
CA MET A 213 6.64 13.08 0.09
C MET A 213 5.30 13.75 0.39
N ALA A 214 5.14 15.02 0.01
CA ALA A 214 3.89 15.75 0.22
C ALA A 214 2.80 15.23 -0.73
N GLY A 215 2.04 14.23 -0.24
CA GLY A 215 0.73 13.89 -0.76
C GLY A 215 -0.38 14.68 -0.04
N ARG A 216 -1.57 14.10 0.08
CA ARG A 216 -2.76 14.68 0.77
C ARG A 216 -2.61 14.69 2.31
N GLY A 217 -1.56 15.22 2.88
CA GLY A 217 -1.34 15.21 4.34
C GLY A 217 -0.12 16.00 4.78
N ALA A 218 0.27 16.98 3.98
CA ALA A 218 1.49 17.76 4.14
C ALA A 218 1.74 18.36 5.55
N THR A 219 0.69 18.56 6.36
CA THR A 219 0.81 19.19 7.69
C THR A 219 1.44 18.26 8.73
N VAL A 220 1.06 16.99 8.81
CA VAL A 220 1.63 16.03 9.77
C VAL A 220 3.04 15.60 9.34
N ALA A 221 3.25 15.44 8.03
CA ALA A 221 4.54 15.13 7.45
C ALA A 221 5.60 16.20 7.75
N SER A 222 5.21 17.49 7.73
CA SER A 222 6.14 18.60 7.95
C SER A 222 6.66 18.71 9.39
N GLU A 223 5.95 18.17 10.36
CA GLU A 223 6.36 18.21 11.77
C GLU A 223 7.37 17.10 12.13
N SER A 224 7.40 16.01 11.37
CA SER A 224 8.20 14.82 11.67
C SER A 224 9.39 14.61 10.72
N ALA A 225 9.43 15.32 9.60
CA ALA A 225 10.46 15.18 8.58
C ALA A 225 11.45 16.36 8.59
N ALA A 226 12.72 16.07 8.33
CA ALA A 226 13.77 17.09 8.16
C ALA A 226 13.62 17.87 6.84
N ALA A 227 12.97 17.27 5.84
CA ALA A 227 12.63 17.90 4.55
C ALA A 227 11.30 17.38 4.01
N VAL A 228 10.59 18.24 3.28
CA VAL A 228 9.32 17.90 2.63
C VAL A 228 9.44 18.19 1.14
N ILE A 229 9.17 17.18 0.32
CA ILE A 229 9.08 17.33 -1.13
C ILE A 229 7.64 17.66 -1.47
N THR A 230 7.38 18.91 -1.82
CA THR A 230 6.02 19.44 -2.10
C THR A 230 5.48 19.08 -3.49
N SER A 231 6.35 18.58 -4.37
CA SER A 231 5.96 18.08 -5.68
C SER A 231 5.71 16.57 -5.64
N ASN A 232 4.94 16.06 -6.61
CA ASN A 232 4.73 14.60 -6.74
C ASN A 232 5.92 13.88 -7.42
N ASP A 233 7.11 14.47 -7.35
CA ASP A 233 8.33 14.02 -8.05
C ASP A 233 9.36 13.48 -7.06
N ILE A 234 9.43 12.14 -6.98
CA ILE A 234 10.38 11.44 -6.11
C ILE A 234 11.86 11.67 -6.52
N ALA A 235 12.14 12.12 -7.75
CA ALA A 235 13.50 12.41 -8.20
C ALA A 235 14.18 13.51 -7.37
N ARG A 236 13.41 14.37 -6.71
CA ARG A 236 13.89 15.39 -5.77
C ARG A 236 14.63 14.80 -4.58
N VAL A 237 14.35 13.56 -4.18
CA VAL A 237 15.11 12.86 -3.13
C VAL A 237 16.59 12.75 -3.51
N ALA A 238 16.87 12.42 -4.77
CA ALA A 238 18.25 12.34 -5.26
C ALA A 238 18.91 13.73 -5.33
N ASP A 239 18.16 14.79 -5.61
CA ASP A 239 18.68 16.16 -5.58
C ASP A 239 19.10 16.57 -4.16
N VAL A 240 18.29 16.26 -3.14
CA VAL A 240 18.62 16.50 -1.72
C VAL A 240 19.93 15.80 -1.34
N ALA A 241 20.05 14.51 -1.68
CA ALA A 241 21.27 13.74 -1.39
C ALA A 241 22.52 14.30 -2.13
N TYR A 242 22.35 14.76 -3.35
CA TYR A 242 23.45 15.36 -4.13
C TYR A 242 23.90 16.70 -3.57
N VAL A 243 22.97 17.59 -3.21
CA VAL A 243 23.27 18.90 -2.63
C VAL A 243 23.97 18.75 -1.28
N SER A 244 23.50 17.88 -0.39
CA SER A 244 24.09 17.68 0.93
C SER A 244 25.55 17.25 0.88
N ARG A 245 25.96 16.49 -0.16
CA ARG A 245 27.37 16.09 -0.36
C ARG A 245 28.30 17.21 -0.83
N ARG A 246 27.77 18.26 -1.43
CA ARG A 246 28.56 19.40 -1.92
C ARG A 246 28.75 20.49 -0.87
N THR A 247 28.01 20.40 0.22
CA THR A 247 27.99 21.42 1.28
C THR A 247 28.85 21.00 2.48
N VAL A 248 29.36 19.78 2.50
CA VAL A 248 30.33 19.23 3.47
C VAL A 248 31.68 19.08 2.77
#